data_082d4eb82f7d8d17098696fa4593b80b
#
_entry.id   082d4eb82f7d8d17098696fa4593b80b
#
_cell.length_a   1.000
_cell.length_b   1.000
_cell.length_c   1.000
_cell.angle_alpha   90.00
_cell.angle_beta   90.00
_cell.angle_gamma   90.00
#
_symmetry.space_group_name_H-M   'P 1'
#
loop_
_entity.id
_entity.type
_entity.pdbx_description
1 polymer ?
#
loop_
_entity_poly.entity_id
_entity_poly.type
_entity_poly.pdbx_seq_one_letter_code
_entity_poly.pdbx_strand_id
1 'polypeptide(L)'
;MALSNRTISLLADAFFAGAGPSHRTIATIWDLNGAGGYLRAEAEANKLDRVLYGLRWLRDGRPSADPWIPDLPADEGRLHTVAGELAAALVNDAAIDTARLADALRADGLVLNGDRLVQARPVDEPADEISAEVARMFGGGPELAVARNHYEQAQRAFDRGDWESANAQFRSAFDATYDVLAHANGCPENRTGGAARKWLQESGVIEEDEADLMKAFAKFAGRAGSHAGLSDAVDSGLRRHFAVALIAFGVAKIG
;
A
#
# COMPACT_ATOMS: atom_id res chain seq x y z
N MET A 1 9.96 13.71 4.79
CA MET A 1 9.15 13.68 6.04
C MET A 1 9.94 12.92 7.08
N ALA A 2 10.17 13.53 8.24
CA ALA A 2 11.01 12.94 9.28
C ALA A 2 10.21 11.96 10.15
N LEU A 3 10.82 10.82 10.52
CA LEU A 3 10.24 9.89 11.49
C LEU A 3 10.06 10.57 12.85
N SER A 4 8.89 10.43 13.45
CA SER A 4 8.62 10.95 14.81
C SER A 4 9.40 10.17 15.89
N ASN A 5 9.55 10.79 17.05
CA ASN A 5 10.13 10.11 18.22
C ASN A 5 9.32 8.86 18.60
N ARG A 6 8.00 8.86 18.39
CA ARG A 6 7.10 7.72 18.67
C ARG A 6 7.47 6.54 17.77
N THR A 7 7.57 6.76 16.47
CA THR A 7 7.91 5.71 15.49
C THR A 7 9.30 5.15 15.74
N ILE A 8 10.30 6.01 15.97
CA ILE A 8 11.67 5.59 16.30
C ILE A 8 11.68 4.75 17.59
N SER A 9 10.95 5.14 18.63
CA SER A 9 10.89 4.37 19.87
C SER A 9 10.21 3.02 19.67
N LEU A 10 9.10 2.96 18.93
CA LEU A 10 8.42 1.69 18.65
C LEU A 10 9.29 0.71 17.83
N LEU A 11 10.03 1.23 16.83
CA LEU A 11 11.01 0.42 16.12
C LEU A 11 12.07 -0.13 17.08
N ALA A 12 12.61 0.70 17.96
CA ALA A 12 13.64 0.28 18.90
C ALA A 12 13.11 -0.70 19.97
N ASP A 13 11.91 -0.45 20.52
CA ASP A 13 11.27 -1.31 21.54
C ASP A 13 10.99 -2.72 21.01
N ALA A 14 10.63 -2.84 19.73
CA ALA A 14 10.41 -4.13 19.10
C ALA A 14 11.67 -5.02 19.09
N PHE A 15 12.87 -4.42 19.06
CA PHE A 15 14.14 -5.17 19.16
C PHE A 15 14.49 -5.57 20.60
N PHE A 16 13.87 -4.97 21.59
CA PHE A 16 14.11 -5.31 23.01
C PHE A 16 13.36 -6.54 23.47
N ALA A 17 12.21 -6.87 22.90
CA ALA A 17 11.32 -7.95 23.36
C ALA A 17 11.86 -9.39 23.18
N GLY A 18 13.16 -9.55 22.90
CA GLY A 18 13.83 -10.86 22.85
C GLY A 18 13.68 -11.63 21.54
N ALA A 19 12.69 -11.30 20.76
CA ALA A 19 12.51 -11.69 19.37
C ALA A 19 13.10 -10.59 18.47
N GLY A 20 13.45 -10.90 17.26
CA GLY A 20 13.95 -9.90 16.31
C GLY A 20 15.44 -10.05 15.97
N PRO A 21 15.91 -9.27 14.99
CA PRO A 21 17.24 -9.41 14.41
C PRO A 21 18.37 -9.36 15.43
N SER A 22 19.44 -10.11 15.16
CA SER A 22 20.64 -10.12 15.98
C SER A 22 21.39 -8.77 15.91
N HIS A 23 22.29 -8.52 16.88
CA HIS A 23 23.21 -7.38 16.81
C HIS A 23 24.00 -7.32 15.49
N ARG A 24 24.36 -8.49 14.96
CA ARG A 24 25.05 -8.61 13.67
C ARG A 24 24.16 -8.17 12.51
N THR A 25 22.88 -8.57 12.50
CA THR A 25 21.91 -8.16 11.48
C THR A 25 21.69 -6.67 11.52
N ILE A 26 21.52 -6.08 12.72
CA ILE A 26 21.42 -4.62 12.90
C ILE A 26 22.65 -3.93 12.31
N ALA A 27 23.86 -4.34 12.67
CA ALA A 27 25.09 -3.75 12.15
C ALA A 27 25.17 -3.88 10.62
N THR A 28 24.80 -5.05 10.08
CA THR A 28 24.79 -5.28 8.63
C THR A 28 23.83 -4.33 7.90
N ILE A 29 22.62 -4.08 8.43
CA ILE A 29 21.67 -3.12 7.85
C ILE A 29 22.29 -1.73 7.78
N TRP A 30 22.92 -1.26 8.86
CA TRP A 30 23.59 0.05 8.88
C TRP A 30 24.75 0.13 7.89
N ASP A 31 25.59 -0.90 7.84
CA ASP A 31 26.79 -0.91 6.98
C ASP A 31 26.41 -0.96 5.48
N LEU A 32 25.45 -1.80 5.11
CA LEU A 32 24.96 -1.89 3.73
C LEU A 32 24.37 -0.58 3.21
N ASN A 33 23.78 0.21 4.11
CA ASN A 33 23.20 1.52 3.77
C ASN A 33 24.19 2.68 3.94
N GLY A 34 25.47 2.39 4.20
CA GLY A 34 26.51 3.41 4.41
C GLY A 34 26.25 4.27 5.67
N ALA A 35 25.46 3.75 6.61
CA ALA A 35 25.06 4.42 7.84
C ALA A 35 25.85 3.95 9.08
N GLY A 36 26.89 3.13 8.91
CA GLY A 36 27.66 2.55 10.03
C GLY A 36 28.21 3.60 11.00
N GLY A 37 28.58 4.79 10.52
CA GLY A 37 29.03 5.90 11.35
C GLY A 37 27.98 6.44 12.34
N TYR A 38 26.69 6.18 12.10
CA TYR A 38 25.60 6.57 13.00
C TYR A 38 25.26 5.49 14.03
N LEU A 39 25.81 4.28 13.89
CA LEU A 39 25.58 3.21 14.84
C LEU A 39 26.48 3.40 16.08
N ARG A 40 25.91 3.30 17.27
CA ARG A 40 26.66 3.36 18.51
C ARG A 40 27.61 2.17 18.61
N ALA A 41 28.92 2.44 18.67
CA ALA A 41 29.96 1.43 18.61
C ALA A 41 30.27 0.76 19.97
N GLU A 42 29.70 1.26 21.09
CA GLU A 42 29.99 0.77 22.43
C GLU A 42 29.54 -0.69 22.57
N ALA A 43 30.46 -1.55 22.99
CA ALA A 43 30.25 -2.98 23.11
C ALA A 43 29.13 -3.37 24.09
N GLU A 44 28.76 -2.47 25.01
CA GLU A 44 27.77 -2.67 26.04
C GLU A 44 26.37 -2.16 25.67
N ALA A 45 26.22 -1.47 24.53
CA ALA A 45 24.91 -0.98 24.09
C ALA A 45 24.00 -2.16 23.72
N ASN A 46 22.84 -2.25 24.38
CA ASN A 46 21.83 -3.23 24.00
C ASN A 46 21.23 -2.91 22.62
N LYS A 47 20.44 -3.87 22.07
CA LYS A 47 19.84 -3.69 20.73
C LYS A 47 18.97 -2.44 20.66
N LEU A 48 18.17 -2.19 21.71
CA LEU A 48 17.29 -1.03 21.81
C LEU A 48 18.08 0.27 21.66
N ASP A 49 19.13 0.45 22.45
CA ASP A 49 19.96 1.65 22.43
C ASP A 49 20.60 1.85 21.06
N ARG A 50 21.12 0.77 20.47
CA ARG A 50 21.77 0.84 19.14
C ARG A 50 20.78 1.31 18.07
N VAL A 51 19.57 0.78 18.02
CA VAL A 51 18.54 1.17 17.07
C VAL A 51 18.04 2.58 17.37
N LEU A 52 17.69 2.87 18.63
CA LEU A 52 17.15 4.15 19.07
C LEU A 52 18.09 5.32 18.74
N TYR A 53 19.34 5.21 19.19
CA TYR A 53 20.32 6.28 18.97
C TYR A 53 20.75 6.36 17.51
N GLY A 54 20.91 5.24 16.82
CA GLY A 54 21.25 5.23 15.41
C GLY A 54 20.20 5.94 14.53
N LEU A 55 18.92 5.67 14.75
CA LEU A 55 17.84 6.35 14.03
C LEU A 55 17.72 7.84 14.40
N ARG A 56 17.88 8.18 15.68
CA ARG A 56 17.90 9.58 16.11
C ARG A 56 19.06 10.35 15.49
N TRP A 57 20.25 9.78 15.45
CA TRP A 57 21.42 10.42 14.84
C TRP A 57 21.28 10.54 13.31
N LEU A 58 20.65 9.59 12.65
CA LEU A 58 20.31 9.74 11.22
C LEU A 58 19.31 10.89 11.01
N ARG A 59 18.35 11.06 11.91
CA ARG A 59 17.36 12.14 11.82
C ARG A 59 17.94 13.51 12.18
N ASP A 60 18.65 13.58 13.29
CA ASP A 60 19.03 14.86 13.94
C ASP A 60 20.50 15.23 13.70
N GLY A 61 21.29 14.32 13.16
CA GLY A 61 22.75 14.40 13.12
C GLY A 61 23.38 13.79 14.37
N ARG A 62 24.61 13.31 14.22
CA ARG A 62 25.43 12.78 15.32
C ARG A 62 26.49 13.78 15.73
N PRO A 63 26.45 14.35 16.94
CA PRO A 63 27.52 15.17 17.45
C PRO A 63 28.79 14.33 17.67
N SER A 64 29.93 14.87 17.31
CA SER A 64 31.20 14.25 17.63
C SER A 64 31.61 14.57 19.07
N ALA A 65 32.07 13.56 19.79
CA ALA A 65 32.70 13.77 21.11
C ALA A 65 34.14 14.26 21.01
N ASP A 66 34.71 14.17 19.81
CA ASP A 66 36.09 14.62 19.52
C ASP A 66 36.04 15.92 18.70
N PRO A 67 36.59 17.02 19.19
CA PRO A 67 36.60 18.31 18.47
C PRO A 67 37.34 18.29 17.13
N TRP A 68 38.14 17.27 16.87
CA TRP A 68 38.91 17.12 15.62
C TRP A 68 38.15 16.26 14.57
N ILE A 69 37.05 15.63 14.96
CA ILE A 69 36.23 14.84 14.08
C ILE A 69 34.92 15.63 13.81
N PRO A 70 34.57 15.89 12.55
CA PRO A 70 33.36 16.64 12.26
C PRO A 70 32.09 15.87 12.70
N ASP A 71 31.08 16.62 13.08
CA ASP A 71 29.73 16.07 13.30
C ASP A 71 29.22 15.40 12.04
N LEU A 72 28.50 14.30 12.20
CA LEU A 72 27.76 13.69 11.08
C LEU A 72 26.43 14.43 10.88
N PRO A 73 26.16 14.93 9.65
CA PRO A 73 24.91 15.62 9.38
C PRO A 73 23.70 14.68 9.47
N ALA A 74 22.51 15.23 9.64
CA ALA A 74 21.27 14.48 9.47
C ALA A 74 21.16 13.94 8.03
N ASP A 75 20.68 12.71 7.90
CA ASP A 75 20.51 12.04 6.60
C ASP A 75 19.14 11.36 6.52
N GLU A 76 18.14 12.08 6.05
CA GLU A 76 16.77 11.62 5.94
C GLU A 76 16.63 10.46 4.95
N GLY A 77 17.42 10.45 3.88
CA GLY A 77 17.38 9.37 2.88
C GLY A 77 17.82 8.03 3.49
N ARG A 78 18.95 8.03 4.18
CA ARG A 78 19.44 6.85 4.91
C ARG A 78 18.53 6.47 6.06
N LEU A 79 17.96 7.45 6.77
CA LEU A 79 16.98 7.20 7.84
C LEU A 79 15.82 6.34 7.33
N HIS A 80 15.20 6.72 6.20
CA HIS A 80 14.06 5.99 5.65
C HIS A 80 14.46 4.59 5.19
N THR A 81 15.63 4.43 4.56
CA THR A 81 16.10 3.12 4.09
C THR A 81 16.38 2.18 5.26
N VAL A 82 17.16 2.64 6.24
CA VAL A 82 17.50 1.85 7.44
C VAL A 82 16.24 1.49 8.24
N ALA A 83 15.35 2.46 8.47
CA ALA A 83 14.11 2.22 9.20
C ALA A 83 13.18 1.25 8.45
N GLY A 84 13.14 1.30 7.11
CA GLY A 84 12.37 0.38 6.27
C GLY A 84 12.88 -1.05 6.38
N GLU A 85 14.18 -1.28 6.25
CA GLU A 85 14.78 -2.61 6.39
C GLU A 85 14.62 -3.17 7.81
N LEU A 86 14.71 -2.33 8.85
CA LEU A 86 14.43 -2.73 10.23
C LEU A 86 12.96 -3.12 10.40
N ALA A 87 12.03 -2.33 9.90
CA ALA A 87 10.60 -2.62 9.96
C ALA A 87 10.26 -3.92 9.21
N ALA A 88 10.84 -4.14 8.03
CA ALA A 88 10.67 -5.37 7.27
C ALA A 88 11.20 -6.61 8.02
N ALA A 89 12.34 -6.47 8.70
CA ALA A 89 12.88 -7.54 9.51
C ALA A 89 11.98 -7.90 10.71
N LEU A 90 11.23 -6.91 11.25
CA LEU A 90 10.26 -7.12 12.33
C LEU A 90 8.95 -7.74 11.84
N VAL A 91 8.44 -7.32 10.70
CA VAL A 91 7.18 -7.86 10.12
C VAL A 91 7.28 -9.36 9.81
N ASN A 92 8.47 -9.83 9.50
CA ASN A 92 8.72 -11.26 9.26
C ASN A 92 8.82 -12.09 10.54
N ASP A 93 8.78 -11.47 11.73
CA ASP A 93 8.81 -12.13 13.03
C ASP A 93 7.41 -12.20 13.62
N ALA A 94 6.78 -13.37 13.57
CA ALA A 94 5.41 -13.60 14.04
C ALA A 94 5.20 -13.34 15.56
N ALA A 95 6.29 -13.16 16.33
CA ALA A 95 6.22 -12.88 17.77
C ALA A 95 6.03 -11.40 18.09
N ILE A 96 6.07 -10.51 17.09
CA ILE A 96 6.03 -9.06 17.29
C ILE A 96 4.68 -8.49 16.84
N ASP A 97 4.02 -7.74 17.75
CA ASP A 97 2.85 -6.93 17.41
C ASP A 97 3.28 -5.70 16.58
N THR A 98 3.15 -5.83 15.27
CA THR A 98 3.51 -4.77 14.33
C THR A 98 2.40 -3.74 14.11
N ALA A 99 1.20 -3.93 14.65
CA ALA A 99 0.05 -3.04 14.43
C ALA A 99 0.34 -1.61 14.92
N ARG A 100 0.90 -1.49 16.12
CA ARG A 100 1.28 -0.17 16.69
C ARG A 100 2.36 0.53 15.89
N LEU A 101 3.30 -0.21 15.31
CA LEU A 101 4.33 0.35 14.45
C LEU A 101 3.72 0.84 13.14
N ALA A 102 2.82 0.05 12.53
CA ALA A 102 2.11 0.45 11.32
C ALA A 102 1.29 1.73 11.54
N ASP A 103 0.58 1.84 12.66
CA ASP A 103 -0.18 3.06 13.03
C ASP A 103 0.73 4.28 13.23
N ALA A 104 1.89 4.09 13.85
CA ALA A 104 2.85 5.19 14.04
C ALA A 104 3.47 5.64 12.72
N LEU A 105 3.83 4.70 11.83
CA LEU A 105 4.30 5.01 10.49
C LEU A 105 3.25 5.79 9.70
N ARG A 106 1.98 5.36 9.74
CA ARG A 106 0.88 6.09 9.09
C ARG A 106 0.71 7.50 9.64
N ALA A 107 0.81 7.67 10.97
CA ALA A 107 0.76 9.00 11.59
C ALA A 107 1.92 9.91 11.14
N ASP A 108 3.07 9.33 10.80
CA ASP A 108 4.20 10.04 10.18
C ASP A 108 4.02 10.20 8.65
N GLY A 109 2.89 9.73 8.08
CA GLY A 109 2.62 9.76 6.65
C GLY A 109 3.46 8.75 5.86
N LEU A 110 3.82 7.63 6.46
CA LEU A 110 4.64 6.58 5.88
C LEU A 110 3.94 5.22 5.97
N VAL A 111 4.21 4.36 4.99
CA VAL A 111 3.83 2.94 5.02
C VAL A 111 5.03 2.08 4.61
N LEU A 112 5.07 0.86 5.12
CA LEU A 112 6.07 -0.11 4.73
C LEU A 112 5.61 -0.83 3.45
N ASN A 113 6.43 -0.76 2.40
CA ASN A 113 6.24 -1.49 1.15
C ASN A 113 7.46 -2.39 0.90
N GLY A 114 7.32 -3.68 1.18
CA GLY A 114 8.45 -4.60 1.20
C GLY A 114 9.45 -4.22 2.30
N ASP A 115 10.66 -3.85 1.91
CA ASP A 115 11.75 -3.40 2.79
C ASP A 115 11.94 -1.87 2.81
N ARG A 116 11.01 -1.11 2.22
CA ARG A 116 11.11 0.33 2.06
C ARG A 116 9.98 1.06 2.74
N LEU A 117 10.32 2.18 3.40
CA LEU A 117 9.33 3.16 3.80
C LEU A 117 9.00 4.07 2.61
N VAL A 118 7.74 4.10 2.24
CA VAL A 118 7.22 4.98 1.21
C VAL A 118 6.22 5.96 1.82
N GLN A 119 6.02 7.09 1.17
CA GLN A 119 5.04 8.06 1.63
C GLN A 119 3.65 7.42 1.59
N ALA A 120 2.96 7.41 2.74
CA ALA A 120 1.56 7.03 2.80
C ALA A 120 0.75 8.02 1.96
N ARG A 121 -0.11 7.49 1.10
CA ARG A 121 -0.99 8.34 0.32
C ARG A 121 -2.30 8.45 1.07
N PRO A 122 -2.82 9.67 1.29
CA PRO A 122 -4.11 9.86 1.96
C PRO A 122 -5.26 9.09 1.28
N VAL A 123 -5.03 8.69 0.02
CA VAL A 123 -5.99 7.98 -0.84
C VAL A 123 -5.93 6.45 -0.67
N ASP A 124 -4.88 5.90 -0.03
CA ASP A 124 -4.66 4.45 0.00
C ASP A 124 -5.38 3.75 1.17
N GLU A 125 -5.53 4.41 2.34
CA GLU A 125 -6.12 3.79 3.54
C GLU A 125 -7.58 3.35 3.36
N PRO A 126 -8.51 4.22 2.90
CA PRO A 126 -9.88 3.78 2.67
C PRO A 126 -10.00 2.72 1.57
N ALA A 127 -9.10 2.76 0.55
CA ALA A 127 -9.09 1.77 -0.51
C ALA A 127 -8.64 0.40 -0.02
N ASP A 128 -7.73 0.31 0.94
CA ASP A 128 -7.27 -0.97 1.49
C ASP A 128 -8.33 -1.65 2.34
N GLU A 129 -9.07 -0.89 3.17
CA GLU A 129 -10.21 -1.41 3.93
C GLU A 129 -11.33 -1.89 3.00
N ILE A 130 -11.72 -1.07 2.03
CA ILE A 130 -12.73 -1.43 1.03
C ILE A 130 -12.22 -2.60 0.17
N SER A 131 -10.92 -2.65 -0.16
CA SER A 131 -10.33 -3.76 -0.92
C SER A 131 -10.44 -5.10 -0.20
N ALA A 132 -10.20 -5.12 1.11
CA ALA A 132 -10.36 -6.32 1.93
C ALA A 132 -11.84 -6.75 2.00
N GLU A 133 -12.76 -5.78 2.08
CA GLU A 133 -14.20 -6.04 2.02
C GLU A 133 -14.61 -6.61 0.67
N VAL A 134 -14.18 -5.99 -0.43
CA VAL A 134 -14.47 -6.47 -1.80
C VAL A 134 -13.93 -7.89 -2.00
N ALA A 135 -12.74 -8.20 -1.53
CA ALA A 135 -12.18 -9.55 -1.61
C ALA A 135 -13.06 -10.58 -0.87
N ARG A 136 -13.64 -10.20 0.29
CA ARG A 136 -14.61 -11.02 1.04
C ARG A 136 -15.95 -11.13 0.31
N MET A 137 -16.45 -10.02 -0.26
CA MET A 137 -17.72 -9.96 -0.97
C MET A 137 -17.73 -10.79 -2.25
N PHE A 138 -16.62 -10.89 -2.98
CA PHE A 138 -16.50 -11.79 -4.13
C PHE A 138 -16.78 -13.26 -3.76
N GLY A 139 -16.64 -13.63 -2.48
CA GLY A 139 -16.97 -14.94 -1.95
C GLY A 139 -16.42 -16.10 -2.78
N GLY A 140 -17.10 -17.23 -2.71
CA GLY A 140 -16.77 -18.43 -3.48
C GLY A 140 -17.64 -18.64 -4.72
N GLY A 141 -18.51 -17.69 -5.08
CA GLY A 141 -19.44 -17.86 -6.21
C GLY A 141 -18.70 -17.97 -7.55
N PRO A 142 -19.01 -18.98 -8.37
CA PRO A 142 -18.35 -19.17 -9.67
C PRO A 142 -18.67 -18.03 -10.65
N GLU A 143 -19.81 -17.39 -10.51
CA GLU A 143 -20.29 -16.29 -11.37
C GLU A 143 -19.39 -15.07 -11.30
N LEU A 144 -18.79 -14.77 -10.14
CA LEU A 144 -17.86 -13.65 -9.94
C LEU A 144 -16.39 -14.03 -10.15
N ALA A 145 -16.08 -15.26 -10.53
CA ALA A 145 -14.72 -15.75 -10.65
C ALA A 145 -13.85 -14.92 -11.61
N VAL A 146 -14.42 -14.46 -12.72
CA VAL A 146 -13.70 -13.61 -13.70
C VAL A 146 -13.40 -12.23 -13.12
N ALA A 147 -14.40 -11.60 -12.51
CA ALA A 147 -14.24 -10.29 -11.87
C ALA A 147 -13.20 -10.35 -10.74
N ARG A 148 -13.26 -11.37 -9.89
CA ARG A 148 -12.29 -11.62 -8.82
C ARG A 148 -10.88 -11.79 -9.34
N ASN A 149 -10.68 -12.61 -10.39
CA ASN A 149 -9.36 -12.84 -10.97
C ASN A 149 -8.74 -11.53 -11.50
N HIS A 150 -9.51 -10.71 -12.21
CA HIS A 150 -9.05 -9.40 -12.66
C HIS A 150 -8.72 -8.47 -11.48
N TYR A 151 -9.56 -8.48 -10.44
CA TYR A 151 -9.33 -7.68 -9.25
C TYR A 151 -8.02 -8.06 -8.53
N GLU A 152 -7.77 -9.35 -8.32
CA GLU A 152 -6.54 -9.85 -7.72
C GLU A 152 -5.30 -9.54 -8.58
N GLN A 153 -5.42 -9.61 -9.90
CA GLN A 153 -4.34 -9.19 -10.81
C GLN A 153 -4.08 -7.69 -10.72
N ALA A 154 -5.13 -6.88 -10.60
CA ALA A 154 -5.03 -5.44 -10.43
C ALA A 154 -4.29 -5.08 -9.14
N GLN A 155 -4.64 -5.71 -8.01
CA GLN A 155 -3.96 -5.49 -6.74
C GLN A 155 -2.48 -5.87 -6.82
N ARG A 156 -2.15 -7.07 -7.33
CA ARG A 156 -0.75 -7.47 -7.51
C ARG A 156 0.06 -6.55 -8.42
N ALA A 157 -0.55 -6.00 -9.46
CA ALA A 157 0.10 -5.03 -10.34
C ALA A 157 0.30 -3.69 -9.63
N PHE A 158 -0.70 -3.22 -8.89
CA PHE A 158 -0.66 -1.98 -8.10
C PHE A 158 0.46 -2.05 -7.04
N ASP A 159 0.55 -3.15 -6.29
CA ASP A 159 1.57 -3.37 -5.26
C ASP A 159 3.02 -3.36 -5.82
N ARG A 160 3.19 -3.76 -7.08
CA ARG A 160 4.48 -3.70 -7.78
C ARG A 160 4.78 -2.35 -8.44
N GLY A 161 3.86 -1.39 -8.37
CA GLY A 161 3.99 -0.10 -9.07
C GLY A 161 3.78 -0.19 -10.59
N ASP A 162 3.22 -1.29 -11.10
CA ASP A 162 2.83 -1.45 -12.50
C ASP A 162 1.44 -0.81 -12.72
N TRP A 163 1.45 0.52 -12.79
CA TRP A 163 0.24 1.33 -12.79
C TRP A 163 -0.64 1.11 -14.00
N GLU A 164 -0.06 0.83 -15.15
CA GLU A 164 -0.79 0.58 -16.40
C GLU A 164 -1.54 -0.74 -16.34
N SER A 165 -0.84 -1.81 -15.95
CA SER A 165 -1.47 -3.12 -15.76
C SER A 165 -2.54 -3.06 -14.66
N ALA A 166 -2.26 -2.39 -13.54
CA ALA A 166 -3.23 -2.22 -12.46
C ALA A 166 -4.52 -1.55 -12.95
N ASN A 167 -4.40 -0.41 -13.64
CA ASN A 167 -5.54 0.34 -14.17
C ASN A 167 -6.35 -0.47 -15.18
N ALA A 168 -5.69 -1.21 -16.07
CA ALA A 168 -6.35 -2.07 -17.04
C ALA A 168 -7.14 -3.20 -16.36
N GLN A 169 -6.54 -3.84 -15.36
CA GLN A 169 -7.16 -4.94 -14.63
C GLN A 169 -8.28 -4.48 -13.70
N PHE A 170 -8.17 -3.32 -13.03
CA PHE A 170 -9.26 -2.73 -12.26
C PHE A 170 -10.46 -2.43 -13.16
N ARG A 171 -10.22 -1.89 -14.35
CA ARG A 171 -11.29 -1.68 -15.32
C ARG A 171 -11.95 -2.99 -15.75
N SER A 172 -11.17 -4.02 -16.03
CA SER A 172 -11.70 -5.33 -16.40
C SER A 172 -12.51 -5.98 -15.27
N ALA A 173 -12.06 -5.84 -14.02
CA ALA A 173 -12.82 -6.30 -12.85
C ALA A 173 -14.16 -5.55 -12.72
N PHE A 174 -14.16 -4.24 -12.91
CA PHE A 174 -15.37 -3.42 -12.94
C PHE A 174 -16.33 -3.88 -14.05
N ASP A 175 -15.86 -3.98 -15.28
CA ASP A 175 -16.70 -4.41 -16.41
C ASP A 175 -17.30 -5.81 -16.14
N ALA A 176 -16.49 -6.78 -15.70
CA ALA A 176 -16.94 -8.14 -15.40
C ALA A 176 -17.96 -8.21 -14.24
N THR A 177 -17.82 -7.35 -13.21
CA THR A 177 -18.79 -7.27 -12.10
C THR A 177 -20.17 -6.83 -12.62
N TYR A 178 -20.22 -5.81 -13.46
CA TYR A 178 -21.47 -5.30 -14.00
C TYR A 178 -22.07 -6.18 -15.09
N ASP A 179 -21.26 -6.98 -15.79
CA ASP A 179 -21.75 -8.01 -16.68
C ASP A 179 -22.51 -9.09 -15.90
N VAL A 180 -21.95 -9.54 -14.77
CA VAL A 180 -22.62 -10.50 -13.87
C VAL A 180 -23.92 -9.90 -13.31
N LEU A 181 -23.88 -8.65 -12.80
CA LEU A 181 -25.09 -7.99 -12.30
C LEU A 181 -26.18 -7.90 -13.37
N ALA A 182 -25.81 -7.54 -14.59
CA ALA A 182 -26.76 -7.44 -15.70
C ALA A 182 -27.36 -8.79 -16.06
N HIS A 183 -26.55 -9.82 -16.22
CA HIS A 183 -27.00 -11.17 -16.56
C HIS A 183 -27.88 -11.79 -15.46
N ALA A 184 -27.52 -11.58 -14.19
CA ALA A 184 -28.34 -12.00 -13.05
C ALA A 184 -29.75 -11.36 -13.04
N ASN A 185 -29.89 -10.18 -13.65
CA ASN A 185 -31.17 -9.47 -13.78
C ASN A 185 -31.84 -9.67 -15.15
N GLY A 186 -31.36 -10.61 -15.99
CA GLY A 186 -31.99 -10.99 -17.25
C GLY A 186 -31.49 -10.26 -18.49
N CYS A 187 -30.36 -9.57 -18.40
CA CYS A 187 -29.70 -9.03 -19.59
C CYS A 187 -29.27 -10.14 -20.55
N PRO A 188 -29.47 -10.00 -21.87
CA PRO A 188 -29.00 -10.99 -22.84
C PRO A 188 -27.47 -11.19 -22.76
N GLU A 189 -27.00 -12.45 -22.81
CA GLU A 189 -25.60 -12.82 -22.68
C GLU A 189 -24.64 -12.16 -23.69
N ASN A 190 -25.16 -11.77 -24.86
CA ASN A 190 -24.39 -11.08 -25.87
C ASN A 190 -24.15 -9.59 -25.59
N ARG A 191 -24.72 -9.05 -24.51
CA ARG A 191 -24.47 -7.68 -24.05
C ARG A 191 -23.47 -7.69 -22.90
N THR A 192 -22.32 -7.06 -23.11
CA THR A 192 -21.24 -6.96 -22.13
C THR A 192 -20.71 -5.54 -22.01
N GLY A 193 -20.00 -5.23 -20.93
CA GLY A 193 -19.34 -3.95 -20.69
C GLY A 193 -20.31 -2.76 -20.72
N GLY A 194 -20.06 -1.81 -21.58
CA GLY A 194 -20.93 -0.61 -21.72
C GLY A 194 -22.37 -0.93 -22.09
N ALA A 195 -22.61 -1.97 -22.91
CA ALA A 195 -23.96 -2.38 -23.30
C ALA A 195 -24.74 -3.03 -22.14
N ALA A 196 -24.06 -3.80 -21.29
CA ALA A 196 -24.65 -4.37 -20.09
C ALA A 196 -25.02 -3.28 -19.08
N ARG A 197 -24.13 -2.31 -18.82
CA ARG A 197 -24.43 -1.17 -17.94
C ARG A 197 -25.58 -0.29 -18.45
N LYS A 198 -25.64 -0.05 -19.76
CA LYS A 198 -26.77 0.65 -20.34
C LYS A 198 -28.09 -0.10 -20.14
N TRP A 199 -28.06 -1.42 -20.29
CA TRP A 199 -29.24 -2.27 -20.04
C TRP A 199 -29.67 -2.20 -18.57
N LEU A 200 -28.74 -2.21 -17.61
CA LEU A 200 -29.03 -2.07 -16.17
C LEU A 200 -29.76 -0.75 -15.87
N GLN A 201 -29.36 0.34 -16.50
CA GLN A 201 -30.04 1.63 -16.39
C GLN A 201 -31.44 1.57 -17.00
N GLU A 202 -31.56 1.08 -18.25
CA GLU A 202 -32.84 0.99 -18.97
C GLU A 202 -33.84 0.10 -18.26
N SER A 203 -33.39 -0.92 -17.53
CA SER A 203 -34.22 -1.84 -16.74
C SER A 203 -34.54 -1.37 -15.31
N GLY A 204 -33.95 -0.23 -14.89
CA GLY A 204 -34.15 0.33 -13.55
C GLY A 204 -33.43 -0.43 -12.42
N VAL A 205 -32.45 -1.29 -12.75
CA VAL A 205 -31.62 -1.98 -11.74
C VAL A 205 -30.63 -1.00 -11.10
N ILE A 206 -30.15 -0.03 -11.89
CA ILE A 206 -29.34 1.08 -11.43
C ILE A 206 -30.02 2.40 -11.78
N GLU A 207 -29.89 3.38 -10.90
CA GLU A 207 -30.44 4.71 -11.08
C GLU A 207 -29.63 5.54 -12.09
N GLU A 208 -30.20 6.65 -12.55
CA GLU A 208 -29.56 7.49 -13.59
C GLU A 208 -28.22 8.06 -13.13
N ASP A 209 -28.13 8.59 -11.91
CA ASP A 209 -26.92 9.15 -11.32
C ASP A 209 -25.84 8.06 -11.10
N GLU A 210 -26.26 6.83 -10.71
CA GLU A 210 -25.36 5.69 -10.59
C GLU A 210 -24.79 5.31 -11.97
N ALA A 211 -25.62 5.29 -12.99
CA ALA A 211 -25.21 5.00 -14.37
C ALA A 211 -24.25 6.07 -14.91
N ASP A 212 -24.50 7.35 -14.63
CA ASP A 212 -23.64 8.45 -15.05
C ASP A 212 -22.27 8.40 -14.34
N LEU A 213 -22.22 8.06 -13.06
CA LEU A 213 -20.97 7.83 -12.32
C LEU A 213 -20.15 6.69 -12.95
N MET A 214 -20.80 5.55 -13.24
CA MET A 214 -20.15 4.41 -13.88
C MET A 214 -19.61 4.75 -15.27
N LYS A 215 -20.35 5.52 -16.05
CA LYS A 215 -19.96 5.98 -17.38
C LYS A 215 -18.78 6.96 -17.31
N ALA A 216 -18.80 7.88 -16.34
CA ALA A 216 -17.69 8.79 -16.07
C ALA A 216 -16.42 8.00 -15.68
N PHE A 217 -16.54 7.01 -14.79
CA PHE A 217 -15.44 6.15 -14.41
C PHE A 217 -14.91 5.35 -15.62
N ALA A 218 -15.76 4.70 -16.38
CA ALA A 218 -15.34 3.91 -17.55
C ALA A 218 -14.56 4.77 -18.57
N LYS A 219 -14.98 6.04 -18.77
CA LYS A 219 -14.26 7.00 -19.59
C LYS A 219 -12.93 7.42 -18.99
N PHE A 220 -12.89 7.66 -17.68
CA PHE A 220 -11.68 8.02 -16.94
C PHE A 220 -10.66 6.89 -16.94
N ALA A 221 -11.08 5.66 -16.61
CA ALA A 221 -10.23 4.48 -16.63
C ALA A 221 -9.72 4.12 -18.04
N GLY A 222 -10.54 4.38 -19.09
CA GLY A 222 -10.16 4.07 -20.47
C GLY A 222 -9.07 4.98 -21.07
N ARG A 223 -8.86 6.17 -20.53
CA ARG A 223 -7.87 7.12 -21.05
C ARG A 223 -6.42 6.73 -20.73
N ALA A 224 -6.18 5.95 -19.71
CA ALA A 224 -4.84 5.62 -19.24
C ALA A 224 -4.33 4.25 -19.69
N GLY A 225 -5.20 3.35 -20.14
CA GLY A 225 -4.81 2.02 -20.62
C GLY A 225 -4.28 1.98 -22.06
N SER A 226 -4.30 3.12 -22.77
CA SER A 226 -3.93 3.17 -24.20
C SER A 226 -2.64 3.97 -24.49
N HIS A 227 -2.01 4.56 -23.48
CA HIS A 227 -0.79 5.36 -23.66
C HIS A 227 0.24 4.98 -22.61
N ALA A 228 1.23 4.18 -23.01
CA ALA A 228 2.35 3.78 -22.17
C ALA A 228 3.07 5.02 -21.59
N GLY A 229 3.30 5.01 -20.27
CA GLY A 229 4.06 6.03 -19.56
C GLY A 229 3.27 7.25 -19.07
N LEU A 230 1.93 7.25 -19.15
CA LEU A 230 1.09 8.36 -18.66
C LEU A 230 0.43 8.10 -17.30
N SER A 231 0.53 6.88 -16.77
CA SER A 231 -0.01 6.55 -15.44
C SER A 231 1.03 6.79 -14.38
N ASP A 232 0.81 7.80 -13.54
CA ASP A 232 1.56 7.97 -12.31
C ASP A 232 0.86 7.32 -11.12
N ALA A 233 1.55 7.30 -10.01
CA ALA A 233 1.08 6.70 -8.80
C ALA A 233 -0.16 7.40 -8.19
N VAL A 234 -0.29 8.73 -8.34
CA VAL A 234 -1.42 9.51 -7.79
C VAL A 234 -2.68 9.23 -8.62
N ASP A 235 -2.56 9.29 -9.94
CA ASP A 235 -3.64 8.99 -10.86
C ASP A 235 -4.13 7.54 -10.72
N SER A 236 -3.20 6.60 -10.54
CA SER A 236 -3.54 5.17 -10.37
C SER A 236 -4.19 4.89 -9.02
N GLY A 237 -3.75 5.55 -7.94
CA GLY A 237 -4.42 5.51 -6.64
C GLY A 237 -5.86 5.99 -6.72
N LEU A 238 -6.11 7.13 -7.40
CA LEU A 238 -7.47 7.64 -7.60
C LEU A 238 -8.35 6.68 -8.40
N ARG A 239 -7.81 6.07 -9.47
CA ARG A 239 -8.55 5.07 -10.28
C ARG A 239 -8.87 3.82 -9.49
N ARG A 240 -7.91 3.32 -8.72
CA ARG A 240 -8.11 2.20 -7.78
C ARG A 240 -9.27 2.49 -6.84
N HIS A 241 -9.30 3.67 -6.23
CA HIS A 241 -10.35 4.08 -5.28
C HIS A 241 -11.74 4.01 -5.89
N PHE A 242 -11.91 4.63 -7.05
CA PHE A 242 -13.19 4.59 -7.76
C PHE A 242 -13.55 3.18 -8.21
N ALA A 243 -12.59 2.42 -8.74
CA ALA A 243 -12.83 1.05 -9.18
C ALA A 243 -13.31 0.18 -8.02
N VAL A 244 -12.59 0.21 -6.89
CA VAL A 244 -12.91 -0.59 -5.71
C VAL A 244 -14.29 -0.24 -5.16
N ALA A 245 -14.61 1.04 -5.03
CA ALA A 245 -15.93 1.49 -4.56
C ALA A 245 -17.07 1.05 -5.48
N LEU A 246 -16.89 1.18 -6.80
CA LEU A 246 -17.91 0.78 -7.78
C LEU A 246 -18.04 -0.75 -7.88
N ILE A 247 -16.95 -1.50 -7.76
CA ILE A 247 -16.99 -2.97 -7.70
C ILE A 247 -17.73 -3.41 -6.44
N ALA A 248 -17.43 -2.85 -5.27
CA ALA A 248 -18.13 -3.14 -4.02
C ALA A 248 -19.63 -2.91 -4.16
N PHE A 249 -20.01 -1.76 -4.71
CA PHE A 249 -21.40 -1.43 -4.97
C PHE A 249 -22.08 -2.44 -5.91
N GLY A 250 -21.42 -2.81 -7.02
CA GLY A 250 -21.95 -3.80 -7.96
C GLY A 250 -22.13 -5.18 -7.33
N VAL A 251 -21.15 -5.66 -6.57
CA VAL A 251 -21.23 -6.95 -5.86
C VAL A 251 -22.36 -6.94 -4.84
N ALA A 252 -22.53 -5.85 -4.08
CA ALA A 252 -23.62 -5.72 -3.11
C ALA A 252 -25.01 -5.76 -3.75
N LYS A 253 -25.16 -5.38 -5.01
CA LYS A 253 -26.43 -5.45 -5.76
C LYS A 253 -26.70 -6.85 -6.38
N ILE A 254 -25.71 -7.73 -6.44
CA ILE A 254 -25.87 -9.11 -6.95
C ILE A 254 -26.49 -10.03 -5.89
N GLY A 255 -26.23 -9.79 -4.61
CA GLY A 255 -26.76 -10.59 -3.47
C GLY A 255 -28.06 -10.10 -2.97
#